data_e0bbd32e5bbe1ef99817a242fa52d3ca
#
_entry.id   e0bbd32e5bbe1ef99817a242fa52d3ca
#
_cell.length_a   1.000
_cell.length_b   1.000
_cell.length_c   1.000
_cell.angle_alpha   90.00
_cell.angle_beta   90.00
_cell.angle_gamma   90.00
#
_symmetry.space_group_name_H-M   'P 1'
#
loop_
_entity.id
_entity.type
_entity.pdbx_description
1 polymer ?
#
loop_
_entity_poly.entity_id
_entity_poly.type
_entity_poly.pdbx_seq_one_letter_code
_entity_poly.pdbx_strand_id
1 'polypeptide(L)'
;MTRTISARLAYALFRHAASEKYPTRTVEHMLAWMLVVWAGACAVPTKMMNGPTFEYLLVIAPEWVWGYIGVVVGSSRLLALYINGNWRRTPGLRFVGAMLGLIWWLIISALYWLAVKNGAPDFPMRYVFFVFIFFEGYSCFRCGQDHASPKARDASYGS
;
A
#
# COMPACT_ATOMS: atom_id res chain seq x y z
N MET A 1 9.95 -36.29 -0.24
CA MET A 1 10.87 -35.14 0.00
C MET A 1 10.51 -33.99 -0.94
N THR A 2 9.29 -33.47 -0.83
CA THR A 2 8.72 -32.38 -1.64
C THR A 2 8.45 -31.19 -0.73
N ARG A 3 9.49 -30.45 -0.32
CA ARG A 3 9.28 -29.09 0.19
C ARG A 3 8.92 -28.24 -1.02
N THR A 4 7.65 -27.98 -1.11
CA THR A 4 6.98 -27.26 -2.16
C THR A 4 7.67 -25.92 -2.45
N ILE A 5 7.73 -25.59 -3.73
CA ILE A 5 8.24 -24.31 -4.27
C ILE A 5 7.66 -23.10 -3.49
N SER A 6 6.42 -23.22 -3.00
CA SER A 6 5.75 -22.22 -2.16
C SER A 6 6.48 -21.89 -0.85
N ALA A 7 7.06 -22.91 -0.17
CA ALA A 7 7.79 -22.68 1.08
C ALA A 7 9.13 -21.99 0.85
N ARG A 8 9.79 -22.25 -0.28
CA ARG A 8 11.04 -21.57 -0.64
C ARG A 8 10.80 -20.12 -1.06
N LEU A 9 9.70 -19.85 -1.79
CA LEU A 9 9.31 -18.50 -2.19
C LEU A 9 8.89 -17.68 -0.98
N ALA A 10 8.07 -18.22 -0.10
CA ALA A 10 7.71 -17.58 1.17
C ALA A 10 8.96 -17.31 2.02
N TYR A 11 9.85 -18.30 2.18
CA TYR A 11 11.08 -18.12 2.94
C TYR A 11 12.00 -17.05 2.33
N ALA A 12 12.12 -16.97 0.99
CA ALA A 12 12.91 -15.95 0.32
C ALA A 12 12.32 -14.54 0.52
N LEU A 13 10.99 -14.40 0.41
CA LEU A 13 10.28 -13.15 0.64
C LEU A 13 10.40 -12.67 2.10
N PHE A 14 10.20 -13.59 3.07
CA PHE A 14 10.29 -13.24 4.50
C PHE A 14 11.74 -13.10 4.98
N ARG A 15 12.71 -13.81 4.42
CA ARG A 15 14.11 -13.67 4.76
C ARG A 15 14.64 -12.28 4.38
N HIS A 16 14.26 -11.74 3.22
CA HIS A 16 14.61 -10.36 2.85
C HIS A 16 13.98 -9.34 3.80
N ALA A 17 12.73 -9.54 4.21
CA ALA A 17 12.07 -8.68 5.19
C ALA A 17 12.70 -8.75 6.59
N ALA A 18 13.15 -9.93 7.02
CA ALA A 18 13.70 -10.16 8.36
C ALA A 18 15.19 -9.80 8.50
N SER A 19 15.96 -9.77 7.40
CA SER A 19 17.40 -9.48 7.44
C SER A 19 17.74 -7.99 7.40
N GLU A 20 16.74 -7.11 7.24
CA GLU A 20 16.96 -5.69 7.11
C GLU A 20 17.02 -4.96 8.45
N LYS A 21 18.03 -4.10 8.60
CA LYS A 21 18.23 -3.13 9.70
C LYS A 21 17.06 -2.16 9.93
N TYR A 22 15.96 -2.27 9.18
CA TYR A 22 14.86 -1.31 9.17
C TYR A 22 13.49 -1.99 9.29
N PRO A 23 12.92 -2.11 10.49
CA PRO A 23 11.62 -2.77 10.71
C PRO A 23 10.44 -2.10 9.96
N THR A 24 10.61 -0.84 9.54
CA THR A 24 9.58 -0.10 8.78
C THR A 24 9.33 -0.65 7.38
N ARG A 25 10.31 -1.27 6.73
CA ARG A 25 10.14 -1.84 5.39
C ARG A 25 9.15 -3.00 5.35
N THR A 26 9.12 -3.81 6.40
CA THR A 26 8.13 -4.90 6.51
C THR A 26 6.71 -4.35 6.49
N VAL A 27 6.46 -3.25 7.21
CA VAL A 27 5.16 -2.59 7.22
C VAL A 27 4.82 -2.02 5.84
N GLU A 28 5.78 -1.38 5.17
CA GLU A 28 5.58 -0.85 3.81
C GLU A 28 5.24 -1.95 2.79
N HIS A 29 5.91 -3.11 2.87
CA HIS A 29 5.58 -4.27 2.03
C HIS A 29 4.18 -4.80 2.33
N MET A 30 3.82 -4.93 3.62
CA MET A 30 2.47 -5.35 4.02
C MET A 30 1.41 -4.43 3.45
N LEU A 31 1.57 -3.11 3.59
CA LEU A 31 0.61 -2.12 3.09
C LEU A 31 0.49 -2.17 1.56
N ALA A 32 1.61 -2.31 0.85
CA ALA A 32 1.60 -2.46 -0.59
C ALA A 32 0.89 -3.74 -1.05
N TRP A 33 1.11 -4.87 -0.38
CA TRP A 33 0.38 -6.11 -0.66
C TRP A 33 -1.09 -6.02 -0.32
N MET A 34 -1.47 -5.39 0.80
CA MET A 34 -2.88 -5.16 1.16
C MET A 34 -3.59 -4.35 0.08
N LEU A 35 -2.94 -3.33 -0.46
CA LEU A 35 -3.48 -2.53 -1.55
C LEU A 35 -3.65 -3.36 -2.83
N VAL A 36 -2.64 -4.17 -3.22
CA VAL A 36 -2.73 -5.04 -4.41
C VAL A 36 -3.83 -6.07 -4.26
N VAL A 37 -3.95 -6.72 -3.10
CA VAL A 37 -4.96 -7.77 -2.87
C VAL A 37 -6.36 -7.17 -2.87
N TRP A 38 -6.57 -6.06 -2.16
CA TRP A 38 -7.87 -5.39 -2.11
C TRP A 38 -8.29 -4.89 -3.49
N ALA A 39 -7.40 -4.20 -4.18
CA ALA A 39 -7.66 -3.68 -5.52
C ALA A 39 -7.81 -4.81 -6.56
N GLY A 40 -7.02 -5.87 -6.44
CA GLY A 40 -7.14 -7.06 -7.28
C GLY A 40 -8.51 -7.72 -7.16
N ALA A 41 -9.05 -7.78 -5.95
CA ALA A 41 -10.40 -8.27 -5.73
C ALA A 41 -11.47 -7.38 -6.38
N CYS A 42 -11.27 -6.06 -6.43
CA CYS A 42 -12.15 -5.13 -7.15
C CYS A 42 -11.96 -5.21 -8.69
N ALA A 43 -10.78 -5.59 -9.18
CA ALA A 43 -10.51 -5.73 -10.61
C ALA A 43 -11.20 -6.95 -11.24
N VAL A 44 -11.52 -7.96 -10.44
CA VAL A 44 -12.26 -9.16 -10.88
C VAL A 44 -13.76 -8.87 -10.73
N PRO A 45 -14.66 -9.41 -11.62
CA PRO A 45 -16.08 -9.13 -11.59
C PRO A 45 -16.81 -9.82 -10.42
N THR A 46 -16.31 -9.58 -9.19
CA THR A 46 -16.83 -10.15 -7.94
C THR A 46 -17.95 -9.34 -7.32
N LYS A 47 -18.18 -8.11 -7.81
CA LYS A 47 -19.15 -7.15 -7.24
C LYS A 47 -18.92 -6.88 -5.75
N MET A 48 -17.67 -6.75 -5.33
CA MET A 48 -17.32 -6.48 -3.94
C MET A 48 -17.83 -5.12 -3.45
N MET A 49 -17.92 -4.14 -4.34
CA MET A 49 -18.46 -2.81 -4.03
C MET A 49 -19.98 -2.73 -4.19
N ASN A 50 -20.68 -3.86 -4.28
CA ASN A 50 -22.13 -3.91 -4.52
C ASN A 50 -22.89 -3.62 -3.22
N GLY A 51 -23.00 -2.37 -2.85
CA GLY A 51 -23.76 -2.00 -1.66
C GLY A 51 -23.82 -0.50 -1.45
N PRO A 52 -24.79 -0.01 -0.68
CA PRO A 52 -24.97 1.42 -0.45
C PRO A 52 -23.75 2.11 0.16
N THR A 53 -22.91 1.33 0.86
CA THR A 53 -21.68 1.82 1.49
C THR A 53 -20.61 2.30 0.49
N PHE A 54 -20.62 1.72 -0.71
CA PHE A 54 -19.67 2.07 -1.78
C PHE A 54 -20.30 2.91 -2.89
N GLU A 55 -21.54 3.37 -2.72
CA GLU A 55 -22.28 4.12 -3.73
C GLU A 55 -21.51 5.33 -4.25
N TYR A 56 -20.92 6.13 -3.36
CA TYR A 56 -20.17 7.32 -3.75
C TYR A 56 -18.88 6.99 -4.52
N LEU A 57 -18.25 5.86 -4.25
CA LEU A 57 -17.12 5.35 -5.04
C LEU A 57 -17.59 4.97 -6.46
N LEU A 58 -18.72 4.28 -6.55
CA LEU A 58 -19.29 3.82 -7.83
C LEU A 58 -19.84 4.96 -8.68
N VAL A 59 -20.25 6.08 -8.08
CA VAL A 59 -20.63 7.30 -8.81
C VAL A 59 -19.42 7.92 -9.51
N ILE A 60 -18.23 7.87 -8.89
CA ILE A 60 -17.01 8.45 -9.47
C ILE A 60 -16.47 7.55 -10.59
N ALA A 61 -16.40 6.25 -10.35
CA ALA A 61 -15.90 5.28 -11.32
C ALA A 61 -16.43 3.87 -11.02
N PRO A 62 -16.58 3.02 -12.05
CA PRO A 62 -16.96 1.63 -11.84
C PRO A 62 -15.88 0.86 -11.05
N GLU A 63 -16.29 -0.21 -10.37
CA GLU A 63 -15.47 -1.01 -9.47
C GLU A 63 -14.14 -1.47 -10.10
N TRP A 64 -14.19 -1.92 -11.35
CA TRP A 64 -12.99 -2.39 -12.05
C TRP A 64 -11.94 -1.29 -12.27
N VAL A 65 -12.35 -0.02 -12.41
CA VAL A 65 -11.42 1.11 -12.53
C VAL A 65 -10.66 1.31 -11.22
N TRP A 66 -11.37 1.29 -10.09
CA TRP A 66 -10.74 1.32 -8.77
C TRP A 66 -9.76 0.15 -8.60
N GLY A 67 -10.18 -1.04 -9.05
CA GLY A 67 -9.34 -2.22 -9.03
C GLY A 67 -8.05 -2.04 -9.81
N TYR A 68 -8.11 -1.63 -11.08
CA TYR A 68 -6.93 -1.43 -11.91
C TYR A 68 -5.99 -0.35 -11.38
N ILE A 69 -6.51 0.82 -10.99
CA ILE A 69 -5.69 1.90 -10.44
C ILE A 69 -4.99 1.43 -9.17
N GLY A 70 -5.70 0.78 -8.25
CA GLY A 70 -5.10 0.30 -7.01
C GLY A 70 -4.06 -0.79 -7.23
N VAL A 71 -4.26 -1.71 -8.17
CA VAL A 71 -3.25 -2.71 -8.55
C VAL A 71 -2.00 -2.03 -9.11
N VAL A 72 -2.14 -1.03 -9.99
CA VAL A 72 -1.00 -0.28 -10.54
C VAL A 72 -0.26 0.44 -9.43
N VAL A 73 -0.96 1.15 -8.54
CA VAL A 73 -0.35 1.86 -7.40
C VAL A 73 0.36 0.90 -6.46
N GLY A 74 -0.29 -0.18 -6.06
CA GLY A 74 0.29 -1.17 -5.16
C GLY A 74 1.49 -1.90 -5.77
N SER A 75 1.40 -2.31 -7.04
CA SER A 75 2.50 -2.98 -7.74
C SER A 75 3.69 -2.06 -7.98
N SER A 76 3.47 -0.80 -8.36
CA SER A 76 4.53 0.19 -8.51
C SER A 76 5.25 0.44 -7.18
N ARG A 77 4.53 0.42 -6.07
CA ARG A 77 5.08 0.54 -4.73
C ARG A 77 5.92 -0.67 -4.34
N LEU A 78 5.46 -1.90 -4.63
CA LEU A 78 6.25 -3.12 -4.41
C LEU A 78 7.54 -3.09 -5.23
N LEU A 79 7.47 -2.65 -6.49
CA LEU A 79 8.64 -2.48 -7.36
C LEU A 79 9.62 -1.44 -6.78
N ALA A 80 9.11 -0.30 -6.31
CA ALA A 80 9.92 0.73 -5.66
C ALA A 80 10.66 0.20 -4.42
N LEU A 81 9.98 -0.58 -3.59
CA LEU A 81 10.57 -1.23 -2.41
C LEU A 81 11.64 -2.26 -2.80
N TYR A 82 11.40 -3.03 -3.86
CA TYR A 82 12.35 -4.00 -4.39
C TYR A 82 13.62 -3.33 -4.93
N ILE A 83 13.48 -2.27 -5.73
CA ILE A 83 14.61 -1.48 -6.29
C ILE A 83 15.44 -0.88 -5.14
N ASN A 84 14.77 -0.28 -4.16
CA ASN A 84 15.43 0.35 -3.02
C ASN A 84 16.13 -0.66 -2.09
N GLY A 85 15.71 -1.92 -2.09
CA GLY A 85 16.35 -3.00 -1.32
C GLY A 85 17.60 -3.56 -1.99
N ASN A 86 17.61 -3.66 -3.33
CA ASN A 86 18.62 -4.42 -4.06
C ASN A 86 19.67 -3.58 -4.79
N TRP A 87 19.33 -2.38 -5.29
CA TRP A 87 20.21 -1.68 -6.23
C TRP A 87 20.64 -0.28 -5.77
N ARG A 88 19.71 0.56 -5.32
CA ARG A 88 20.01 1.94 -4.91
C ARG A 88 19.10 2.39 -3.78
N ARG A 89 19.63 3.19 -2.88
CA ARG A 89 18.80 3.86 -1.87
C ARG A 89 18.03 5.00 -2.52
N THR A 90 16.73 4.83 -2.69
CA THR A 90 15.84 5.83 -3.30
C THR A 90 14.73 6.21 -2.30
N PRO A 91 15.06 6.95 -1.21
CA PRO A 91 14.08 7.30 -0.19
C PRO A 91 12.93 8.15 -0.76
N GLY A 92 13.19 8.97 -1.78
CA GLY A 92 12.16 9.75 -2.47
C GLY A 92 11.11 8.87 -3.17
N LEU A 93 11.54 7.79 -3.82
CA LEU A 93 10.60 6.86 -4.49
C LEU A 93 9.71 6.12 -3.49
N ARG A 94 10.27 5.74 -2.33
CA ARG A 94 9.49 5.16 -1.22
C ARG A 94 8.48 6.17 -0.67
N PHE A 95 8.90 7.43 -0.48
CA PHE A 95 8.02 8.49 -0.01
C PHE A 95 6.84 8.69 -0.97
N VAL A 96 7.08 8.80 -2.27
CA VAL A 96 6.02 8.93 -3.29
C VAL A 96 5.07 7.74 -3.24
N GLY A 97 5.60 6.51 -3.15
CA GLY A 97 4.78 5.31 -3.03
C GLY A 97 3.90 5.29 -1.77
N ALA A 98 4.44 5.71 -0.62
CA ALA A 98 3.68 5.82 0.62
C ALA A 98 2.61 6.93 0.55
N MET A 99 2.93 8.08 -0.07
CA MET A 99 1.96 9.16 -0.30
C MET A 99 0.80 8.73 -1.19
N LEU A 100 1.07 7.98 -2.27
CA LEU A 100 0.01 7.44 -3.12
C LEU A 100 -0.88 6.45 -2.36
N GLY A 101 -0.31 5.59 -1.52
CA GLY A 101 -1.07 4.69 -0.66
C GLY A 101 -1.92 5.46 0.37
N LEU A 102 -1.35 6.49 0.99
CA LEU A 102 -2.07 7.35 1.94
C LEU A 102 -3.26 8.04 1.27
N ILE A 103 -3.05 8.67 0.12
CA ILE A 103 -4.11 9.35 -0.65
C ILE A 103 -5.19 8.35 -1.04
N TRP A 104 -4.80 7.15 -1.48
CA TRP A 104 -5.73 6.08 -1.83
C TRP A 104 -6.67 5.74 -0.68
N TRP A 105 -6.12 5.41 0.49
CA TRP A 105 -6.93 5.05 1.65
C TRP A 105 -7.75 6.21 2.21
N LEU A 106 -7.24 7.45 2.10
CA LEU A 106 -7.99 8.65 2.48
C LEU A 106 -9.22 8.83 1.59
N ILE A 107 -9.10 8.67 0.27
CA ILE A 107 -10.24 8.79 -0.66
C ILE A 107 -11.28 7.70 -0.36
N ILE A 108 -10.85 6.43 -0.27
CA ILE A 108 -11.76 5.32 0.04
C ILE A 108 -12.48 5.56 1.38
N SER A 109 -11.74 5.94 2.42
CA SER A 109 -12.29 6.17 3.75
C SER A 109 -13.25 7.36 3.78
N ALA A 110 -12.93 8.46 3.11
CA ALA A 110 -13.77 9.65 3.06
C ALA A 110 -15.10 9.38 2.35
N LEU A 111 -15.08 8.71 1.21
CA LEU A 111 -16.28 8.37 0.46
C LEU A 111 -17.13 7.32 1.19
N TYR A 112 -16.49 6.35 1.83
CA TYR A 112 -17.17 5.40 2.72
C TYR A 112 -17.86 6.13 3.87
N TRP A 113 -17.15 7.04 4.56
CA TRP A 113 -17.70 7.83 5.65
C TRP A 113 -18.89 8.68 5.20
N LEU A 114 -18.79 9.28 4.02
CA LEU A 114 -19.87 10.08 3.43
C LEU A 114 -21.13 9.22 3.20
N ALA A 115 -20.98 7.99 2.70
CA ALA A 115 -22.09 7.04 2.53
C ALA A 115 -22.75 6.70 3.87
N VAL A 116 -21.97 6.38 4.89
CA VAL A 116 -22.49 6.06 6.23
C VAL A 116 -23.22 7.26 6.83
N LYS A 117 -22.68 8.46 6.68
CA LYS A 117 -23.33 9.70 7.16
C LYS A 117 -24.68 9.96 6.48
N ASN A 118 -24.85 9.47 5.25
CA ASN A 118 -26.09 9.58 4.48
C ASN A 118 -27.00 8.34 4.63
N GLY A 119 -26.78 7.52 5.66
CA GLY A 119 -27.67 6.41 6.02
C GLY A 119 -27.28 5.04 5.50
N ALA A 120 -26.13 4.90 4.85
CA ALA A 120 -25.64 3.57 4.50
C ALA A 120 -25.25 2.77 5.76
N PRO A 121 -25.38 1.43 5.74
CA PRO A 121 -24.95 0.59 6.84
C PRO A 121 -23.49 0.79 7.21
N ASP A 122 -23.20 0.92 8.50
CA ASP A 122 -21.85 1.06 9.00
C ASP A 122 -21.27 -0.32 9.33
N PHE A 123 -20.19 -0.67 8.65
CA PHE A 123 -19.45 -1.90 8.91
C PHE A 123 -18.10 -1.59 9.61
N PRO A 124 -17.54 -2.55 10.37
CA PRO A 124 -16.24 -2.40 11.02
C PRO A 124 -15.07 -2.07 10.07
N MET A 125 -15.28 -2.20 8.75
CA MET A 125 -14.27 -1.93 7.72
C MET A 125 -13.69 -0.51 7.80
N ARG A 126 -14.45 0.48 8.25
CA ARG A 126 -13.94 1.85 8.43
C ARG A 126 -12.73 1.92 9.36
N TYR A 127 -12.74 1.12 10.43
CA TYR A 127 -11.62 1.08 11.38
C TYR A 127 -10.36 0.50 10.75
N VAL A 128 -10.52 -0.46 9.85
CA VAL A 128 -9.42 -1.03 9.06
C VAL A 128 -8.80 0.03 8.14
N PHE A 129 -9.62 0.86 7.50
CA PHE A 129 -9.14 1.97 6.68
C PHE A 129 -8.37 3.00 7.49
N PHE A 130 -8.80 3.34 8.72
CA PHE A 130 -8.04 4.22 9.61
C PHE A 130 -6.69 3.63 10.01
N VAL A 131 -6.62 2.33 10.25
CA VAL A 131 -5.35 1.65 10.52
C VAL A 131 -4.40 1.77 9.31
N PHE A 132 -4.89 1.57 8.08
CA PHE A 132 -4.08 1.74 6.88
C PHE A 132 -3.60 3.19 6.72
N ILE A 133 -4.50 4.18 6.90
CA ILE A 133 -4.14 5.61 6.85
C ILE A 133 -3.03 5.93 7.87
N PHE A 134 -3.17 5.44 9.10
CA PHE A 134 -2.17 5.66 10.15
C PHE A 134 -0.80 5.09 9.77
N PHE A 135 -0.74 3.84 9.31
CA PHE A 135 0.52 3.22 8.93
C PHE A 135 1.13 3.80 7.65
N GLU A 136 0.30 4.25 6.69
CA GLU A 136 0.79 4.99 5.52
C GLU A 136 1.37 6.34 5.90
N GLY A 137 0.69 7.09 6.77
CA GLY A 137 1.21 8.35 7.32
C GLY A 137 2.53 8.15 8.07
N TYR A 138 2.62 7.08 8.88
CA TYR A 138 3.87 6.70 9.54
C TYR A 138 4.97 6.36 8.52
N SER A 139 4.65 5.64 7.44
CA SER A 139 5.60 5.32 6.37
C SER A 139 6.10 6.59 5.67
N CYS A 140 5.20 7.55 5.37
CA CYS A 140 5.57 8.85 4.80
C CYS A 140 6.53 9.61 5.70
N PHE A 141 6.23 9.68 7.00
CA PHE A 141 7.07 10.36 7.98
C PHE A 141 8.47 9.74 8.06
N ARG A 142 8.56 8.43 8.11
CA ARG A 142 9.85 7.71 8.16
C ARG A 142 10.66 7.88 6.89
N CYS A 143 10.03 7.79 5.71
CA CYS A 143 10.70 8.04 4.44
C CYS A 143 11.19 9.47 4.33
N GLY A 144 10.43 10.45 4.84
CA GLY A 144 10.84 11.84 4.92
C GLY A 144 12.09 12.04 5.78
N GLN A 145 12.15 11.39 6.94
CA GLN A 145 13.34 11.42 7.81
C GLN A 145 14.57 10.79 7.13
N ASP A 146 14.38 9.65 6.45
CA ASP A 146 15.47 8.98 5.72
C ASP A 146 16.02 9.86 4.60
N HIS A 147 15.15 10.64 3.93
CA HIS A 147 15.55 11.59 2.88
C HIS A 147 16.32 12.80 3.43
N ALA A 148 15.96 13.29 4.61
CA ALA A 148 16.59 14.45 5.26
C ALA A 148 17.94 14.12 5.91
N SER A 149 18.29 12.83 6.05
CA SER A 149 19.51 12.45 6.76
C SER A 149 20.79 12.78 5.95
N PRO A 150 21.86 13.31 6.56
CA PRO A 150 23.12 13.64 5.88
C PRO A 150 23.71 12.45 5.12
N LYS A 151 23.62 11.25 5.66
CA LYS A 151 24.09 10.01 5.02
C LYS A 151 23.40 9.68 3.69
N ALA A 152 22.17 10.13 3.49
CA ALA A 152 21.46 9.95 2.22
C ALA A 152 21.95 10.93 1.16
N ARG A 153 22.37 12.15 1.56
CA ARG A 153 22.95 13.16 0.66
C ARG A 153 24.33 12.73 0.17
N ASP A 154 25.21 12.29 1.05
CA ASP A 154 26.57 11.87 0.68
C ASP A 154 26.57 10.66 -0.28
N ALA A 155 25.62 9.73 -0.13
CA ALA A 155 25.47 8.59 -1.02
C ALA A 155 24.94 8.97 -2.44
N SER A 156 24.26 10.12 -2.59
CA SER A 156 23.75 10.60 -3.87
C SER A 156 24.75 11.42 -4.69
N TYR A 157 25.79 11.97 -4.04
CA TYR A 157 26.82 12.81 -4.66
C TYR A 157 28.13 12.07 -4.91
N GLY A 158 28.28 10.84 -4.43
CA GLY A 158 29.51 10.04 -4.53
C GLY A 158 29.52 8.99 -5.62
N SER A 159 28.65 9.11 -6.65
CA SER A 159 28.58 8.18 -7.80
C SER A 159 28.83 8.88 -9.10
#